data_524f9b4c621fbd42e71d1b3f3c725535
#
_entry.id   524f9b4c621fbd42e71d1b3f3c725535
#
_cell.length_a   1.000
_cell.length_b   1.000
_cell.length_c   1.000
_cell.angle_alpha   90.00
_cell.angle_beta   90.00
_cell.angle_gamma   90.00
#
_symmetry.space_group_name_H-M   'P 1'
#
loop_
_entity.id
_entity.type
_entity.pdbx_description
1 polymer ?
#
loop_
_entity_poly.entity_id
_entity_poly.type
_entity_poly.pdbx_seq_one_letter_code
_entity_poly.pdbx_strand_id
1 'polypeptide(L)' 'LNPYLHPLPLVTNLHSPERQLIELRIEHADLDAMIDRAADDSPVDELMMRRLKKRRLSLRDEIARVERELQPNEPA' A
#
# COMPACT_ATOMS: atom_id res chain seq x y z
N LEU A 1 -21.50 15.66 -26.95
CA LEU A 1 -20.29 15.28 -26.26
C LEU A 1 -20.61 14.73 -24.90
N ASN A 2 -20.21 13.53 -24.72
CA ASN A 2 -20.47 12.86 -23.47
C ASN A 2 -19.42 13.26 -22.42
N PRO A 3 -19.83 13.93 -21.37
CA PRO A 3 -18.87 14.38 -20.34
C PRO A 3 -18.26 13.21 -19.58
N TYR A 4 -18.82 12.02 -19.71
CA TYR A 4 -18.28 10.85 -19.05
C TYR A 4 -17.12 10.23 -19.82
N LEU A 5 -16.86 10.72 -21.02
CA LEU A 5 -15.79 10.21 -21.85
C LEU A 5 -14.56 11.07 -21.82
N HIS A 6 -14.44 11.90 -20.83
CA HIS A 6 -13.22 12.69 -20.68
C HIS A 6 -12.04 11.76 -20.54
N PRO A 7 -10.96 12.03 -21.27
CA PRO A 7 -9.71 11.40 -20.95
C PRO A 7 -9.35 11.84 -19.55
N LEU A 8 -9.48 10.92 -18.67
CA LEU A 8 -9.35 11.27 -17.28
C LEU A 8 -7.90 11.45 -16.93
N PRO A 9 -7.55 12.58 -16.34
CA PRO A 9 -6.27 12.67 -15.64
C PRO A 9 -6.10 11.50 -14.69
N LEU A 10 -7.22 10.94 -14.26
CA LEU A 10 -7.28 9.78 -13.43
C LEU A 10 -6.54 8.59 -14.00
N VAL A 11 -6.65 8.35 -15.30
CA VAL A 11 -5.97 7.23 -15.94
C VAL A 11 -4.46 7.41 -15.86
N THR A 12 -4.01 8.63 -16.06
CA THR A 12 -2.59 8.96 -15.95
C THR A 12 -2.10 8.83 -14.53
N ASN A 13 -2.92 9.22 -13.56
CA ASN A 13 -2.56 9.21 -12.15
C ASN A 13 -2.56 7.83 -11.54
N LEU A 14 -3.23 6.86 -12.14
CA LEU A 14 -3.29 5.50 -11.62
C LEU A 14 -1.93 4.84 -11.50
N HIS A 15 -0.99 5.26 -12.33
CA HIS A 15 0.35 4.68 -12.35
C HIS A 15 1.42 5.61 -11.79
N SER A 16 1.00 6.75 -11.25
CA SER A 16 1.96 7.67 -10.68
C SER A 16 2.49 7.13 -9.34
N PRO A 17 3.73 7.44 -8.98
CA PRO A 17 4.27 7.06 -7.67
C PRO A 17 3.46 7.61 -6.51
N GLU A 18 2.93 8.82 -6.65
CA GLU A 18 2.10 9.42 -5.60
C GLU A 18 0.84 8.60 -5.36
N ARG A 19 0.18 8.17 -6.42
CA ARG A 19 -1.01 7.35 -6.32
C ARG A 19 -0.67 5.97 -5.76
N GLN A 20 0.40 5.40 -6.24
CA GLN A 20 0.88 4.11 -5.75
C GLN A 20 1.15 4.15 -4.25
N LEU A 21 1.76 5.23 -3.78
CA LEU A 21 2.07 5.37 -2.36
C LEU A 21 0.81 5.41 -1.51
N ILE A 22 -0.21 6.13 -1.96
CA ILE A 22 -1.50 6.19 -1.26
C ILE A 22 -2.09 4.79 -1.15
N GLU A 23 -2.12 4.05 -2.24
CA GLU A 23 -2.69 2.70 -2.25
C GLU A 23 -1.91 1.74 -1.37
N LEU A 24 -0.60 1.82 -1.39
CA LEU A 24 0.25 0.97 -0.55
C LEU A 24 0.01 1.25 0.93
N ARG A 25 -0.14 2.52 1.29
CA ARG A 25 -0.40 2.89 2.68
C ARG A 25 -1.76 2.41 3.15
N ILE A 26 -2.77 2.46 2.29
CA ILE A 26 -4.09 1.93 2.60
C ILE A 26 -4.01 0.43 2.83
N GLU A 27 -3.35 -0.28 1.94
CA GLU A 27 -3.19 -1.72 2.07
C GLU A 27 -2.42 -2.09 3.33
N HIS A 28 -1.39 -1.32 3.66
CA HIS A 28 -0.62 -1.54 4.89
C HIS A 28 -1.49 -1.36 6.13
N ALA A 29 -2.31 -0.32 6.16
CA ALA A 29 -3.21 -0.08 7.29
C ALA A 29 -4.24 -1.21 7.42
N ASP A 30 -4.77 -1.69 6.31
CA ASP A 30 -5.71 -2.80 6.31
C ASP A 30 -5.06 -4.07 6.85
N LEU A 31 -3.82 -4.33 6.48
CA LEU A 31 -3.09 -5.48 7.00
C LEU A 31 -2.81 -5.37 8.49
N ASP A 32 -2.47 -4.18 8.98
CA ASP A 32 -2.30 -3.98 10.41
C ASP A 32 -3.58 -4.32 11.17
N ALA A 33 -4.73 -3.88 10.66
CA ALA A 33 -6.01 -4.17 11.29
C ALA A 33 -6.31 -5.67 11.25
N MET A 34 -6.01 -6.34 10.14
CA MET A 34 -6.19 -7.79 10.03
C MET A 34 -5.31 -8.56 11.00
N ILE A 35 -4.07 -8.14 11.15
CA ILE A 35 -3.13 -8.77 12.08
C ILE A 35 -3.62 -8.61 13.51
N ASP A 36 -4.08 -7.42 13.86
CA ASP A 36 -4.62 -7.17 15.20
C ASP A 36 -5.81 -8.05 15.50
N ARG A 37 -6.73 -8.19 14.55
CA ARG A 37 -7.89 -9.07 14.73
C ARG A 37 -7.48 -10.53 14.84
N ALA A 38 -6.55 -10.96 13.98
CA ALA A 38 -6.08 -12.36 14.00
C ALA A 38 -5.35 -12.70 15.30
N ALA A 39 -4.68 -11.73 15.90
CA ALA A 39 -3.98 -11.93 17.15
C ALA A 39 -4.95 -12.18 18.32
N ASP A 40 -6.19 -11.71 18.21
CA ASP A 40 -7.21 -11.91 19.23
C ASP A 40 -7.95 -13.24 19.08
N ASP A 41 -7.74 -13.97 18.00
CA ASP A 41 -8.37 -15.27 17.80
C ASP A 41 -7.85 -16.29 18.79
N SER A 42 -8.70 -17.24 19.18
CA SER A 42 -8.32 -18.28 20.08
C SER A 42 -8.84 -19.63 19.57
N PRO A 43 -7.97 -20.51 19.11
CA PRO A 43 -6.51 -20.34 19.02
C PRO A 43 -6.09 -19.45 17.87
N VAL A 44 -4.89 -18.89 17.96
CA VAL A 44 -4.33 -18.09 16.89
C VAL A 44 -3.95 -19.00 15.73
N ASP A 45 -4.32 -18.58 14.51
CA ASP A 45 -3.88 -19.26 13.29
C ASP A 45 -2.46 -18.78 12.96
N GLU A 46 -1.49 -19.58 13.38
CA GLU A 46 -0.07 -19.23 13.27
C GLU A 46 0.36 -19.08 11.81
N LEU A 47 -0.16 -19.92 10.92
CA LEU A 47 0.22 -19.87 9.51
C LEU A 47 -0.32 -18.62 8.84
N MET A 48 -1.58 -18.28 9.11
CA MET A 48 -2.18 -17.05 8.58
C MET A 48 -1.45 -15.83 9.11
N MET A 49 -1.15 -15.82 10.41
CA MET A 49 -0.42 -14.72 11.03
C MET A 49 0.93 -14.48 10.36
N ARG A 50 1.65 -15.55 10.08
CA ARG A 50 2.95 -15.47 9.41
C ARG A 50 2.82 -14.88 8.01
N ARG A 51 1.80 -15.30 7.27
CA ARG A 51 1.54 -14.79 5.92
C ARG A 51 1.20 -13.31 5.94
N LEU A 52 0.35 -12.90 6.86
CA LEU A 52 -0.03 -11.50 6.99
C LEU A 52 1.17 -10.63 7.33
N LYS A 53 1.99 -11.08 8.26
CA LYS A 53 3.19 -10.33 8.66
C LYS A 53 4.21 -10.25 7.53
N LYS A 54 4.35 -11.31 6.77
CA LYS A 54 5.24 -11.32 5.61
C LYS A 54 4.77 -10.33 4.55
N ARG A 55 3.46 -10.30 4.30
CA ARG A 55 2.88 -9.35 3.36
C ARG A 55 3.08 -7.91 3.85
N ARG A 56 2.89 -7.67 5.13
CA ARG A 56 3.09 -6.34 5.72
C ARG A 56 4.53 -5.87 5.54
N LEU A 57 5.49 -6.76 5.74
CA LEU A 57 6.90 -6.43 5.55
C LEU A 57 7.18 -6.05 4.09
N SER A 58 6.64 -6.83 3.15
CA SER A 58 6.77 -6.53 1.72
C SER A 58 6.22 -5.16 1.38
N LEU A 59 5.06 -4.82 1.93
CA LEU A 59 4.46 -3.51 1.70
C LEU A 59 5.30 -2.38 2.27
N ARG A 60 5.87 -2.58 3.43
CA ARG A 60 6.79 -1.61 4.02
C ARG A 60 7.98 -1.33 3.12
N ASP A 61 8.55 -2.38 2.57
CA ASP A 61 9.70 -2.25 1.68
C ASP A 61 9.31 -1.51 0.41
N GLU A 62 8.13 -1.81 -0.14
CA GLU A 62 7.61 -1.12 -1.30
C GLU A 62 7.34 0.35 -1.03
N ILE A 63 6.73 0.66 0.10
CA ILE A 63 6.47 2.03 0.53
C ILE A 63 7.78 2.80 0.60
N ALA A 64 8.78 2.21 1.24
CA ALA A 64 10.08 2.87 1.38
C ALA A 64 10.71 3.14 0.00
N ARG A 65 10.58 2.20 -0.93
CA ARG A 65 11.10 2.38 -2.28
C ARG A 65 10.41 3.53 -3.01
N VAL A 66 9.08 3.57 -2.94
CA VAL A 66 8.31 4.61 -3.62
C VAL A 66 8.57 5.97 -2.98
N GLU A 67 8.68 6.01 -1.67
CA GLU A 67 9.02 7.25 -0.97
C GLU A 67 10.37 7.81 -1.44
N ARG A 68 11.35 6.94 -1.64
CA ARG A 68 12.64 7.37 -2.17
C ARG A 68 12.54 7.91 -3.59
N GLU A 69 11.68 7.32 -4.41
CA GLU A 69 11.43 7.81 -5.77
C GLU A 69 10.82 9.19 -5.77
N LEU A 70 10.02 9.50 -4.76
CA LEU A 70 9.33 10.78 -4.66
C LEU A 70 10.15 11.86 -3.98
N GLN A 71 11.24 11.50 -3.34
CA GLN A 71 12.08 12.48 -2.70
C GLN A 71 12.81 13.32 -3.73
N PRO A 72 12.81 14.65 -3.57
CA PRO A 72 13.62 15.48 -4.45
C PRO A 72 15.08 15.15 -4.24
N ASN A 73 15.86 15.29 -5.29
CA ASN A 73 17.30 15.09 -5.19
C ASN A 73 17.87 16.11 -4.24
N GLU A 74 18.40 15.64 -3.14
CA GLU A 74 19.05 16.51 -2.20
C GLU A 74 20.50 16.64 -2.61
N PRO A 75 20.98 17.88 -2.69
CA PRO A 75 22.41 18.06 -2.92
C PRO A 75 23.15 17.48 -1.75
N ALA A 76 24.17 16.73 -2.04
CA ALA A 76 24.99 16.10 -1.03
C ALA A 76 25.66 17.14 -0.12
#